data_b5eab0a1986d72f994c5666f8cd6b9d2
#
_entry.id   b5eab0a1986d72f994c5666f8cd6b9d2
#
_cell.length_a   1.000
_cell.length_b   1.000
_cell.length_c   1.000
_cell.angle_alpha   90.00
_cell.angle_beta   90.00
_cell.angle_gamma   90.00
#
_symmetry.space_group_name_H-M   'P 1'
#
loop_
_entity.id
_entity.type
_entity.pdbx_description
1 polymer ?
#
loop_
_entity_poly.entity_id
_entity_poly.type
_entity_poly.pdbx_seq_one_letter_code
_entity_poly.pdbx_strand_id
1 'polypeptide(L)'
;MDAKRFSWAMALACLCCFVAFPASLLGQQLGQRFLVESQHFRVMSQDLEFAKRVATMADAYRNHLAIHWLGHDLPPWSEKVPLVVNTSPNLPASGETKYTLMGGTIRSIQMVVSGTKERIIDSVLPHEMTHTVLATHFAASGKPVPRWADEGACTTVEHSSERNKHDVMLVKFLTENRGIPFRQLFAMREYPPDLMPLYAQGYSLCAFLIAQAGPRKFVEFLDYGMMTEDWVSAIRSVYGYPRLGDLQQAWNAWVYDGGGDVSQYTSVALGMVASIPQGSFVSSQGAAAPVAPIATAPNGPVSSVPVLIRASQPGLQQTVGGTVLR
;
A
#
# COMPACT_ATOMS: atom_id res chain seq x y z
N MET A 1 43.16 -47.23 -46.75
CA MET A 1 42.41 -47.79 -47.88
C MET A 1 41.01 -47.24 -47.79
N ASP A 2 40.75 -46.25 -48.63
CA ASP A 2 39.56 -45.88 -49.43
C ASP A 2 38.27 -45.66 -48.69
N ALA A 3 37.93 -44.43 -48.48
CA ALA A 3 37.21 -43.44 -49.31
C ALA A 3 35.97 -44.03 -50.02
N LYS A 4 34.78 -43.50 -49.66
CA LYS A 4 33.79 -43.10 -50.62
C LYS A 4 32.75 -42.12 -50.00
N ARG A 5 32.78 -40.90 -50.47
CA ARG A 5 31.76 -39.85 -50.36
C ARG A 5 30.48 -40.34 -51.01
N PHE A 6 29.32 -40.03 -50.37
CA PHE A 6 28.07 -39.87 -51.12
C PHE A 6 27.31 -38.68 -50.53
N SER A 7 27.25 -37.64 -51.37
CA SER A 7 26.44 -36.47 -51.26
C SER A 7 24.99 -36.78 -51.69
N TRP A 8 24.01 -36.48 -50.87
CA TRP A 8 22.63 -36.31 -51.31
C TRP A 8 22.08 -35.01 -50.78
N ALA A 9 22.06 -34.00 -51.64
CA ALA A 9 21.26 -32.79 -51.43
C ALA A 9 19.80 -33.13 -51.73
N MET A 10 18.96 -33.13 -50.71
CA MET A 10 17.51 -33.02 -50.86
C MET A 10 17.07 -31.62 -50.46
N ALA A 11 16.77 -30.83 -51.46
CA ALA A 11 16.08 -29.57 -51.32
C ALA A 11 14.63 -29.86 -50.89
N LEU A 12 14.27 -29.55 -49.63
CA LEU A 12 12.88 -29.50 -49.22
C LEU A 12 12.43 -28.03 -49.31
N ALA A 13 11.65 -27.75 -50.33
CA ALA A 13 10.93 -26.49 -50.47
C ALA A 13 9.86 -26.41 -49.37
N CYS A 14 10.14 -25.70 -48.30
CA CYS A 14 9.16 -25.39 -47.29
C CYS A 14 8.29 -24.22 -47.77
N LEU A 15 7.11 -24.57 -48.25
CA LEU A 15 6.07 -23.63 -48.66
C LEU A 15 5.54 -22.92 -47.40
N CYS A 16 6.14 -21.79 -47.04
CA CYS A 16 5.62 -20.91 -46.00
C CYS A 16 4.31 -20.27 -46.50
N CYS A 17 3.19 -20.89 -46.15
CA CYS A 17 1.90 -20.19 -46.18
C CYS A 17 1.95 -19.06 -45.15
N PHE A 18 2.33 -17.87 -45.62
CA PHE A 18 2.04 -16.64 -44.90
C PHE A 18 0.52 -16.46 -44.85
N VAL A 19 -0.11 -16.94 -43.80
CA VAL A 19 -1.45 -16.47 -43.46
C VAL A 19 -1.27 -15.01 -43.00
N ALA A 20 -1.51 -14.10 -43.92
CA ALA A 20 -1.62 -12.68 -43.59
C ALA A 20 -2.83 -12.52 -42.68
N PHE A 21 -2.61 -12.55 -41.34
CA PHE A 21 -3.59 -12.06 -40.39
C PHE A 21 -3.80 -10.59 -40.69
N PRO A 22 -5.04 -10.16 -40.94
CA PRO A 22 -5.31 -8.75 -41.16
C PRO A 22 -4.94 -8.01 -39.88
N ALA A 23 -3.92 -7.15 -39.93
CA ALA A 23 -3.46 -6.28 -38.85
C ALA A 23 -4.55 -5.29 -38.34
N SER A 24 -5.75 -5.34 -38.91
CA SER A 24 -6.90 -4.49 -38.63
C SER A 24 -7.73 -4.94 -37.42
N LEU A 25 -7.46 -6.08 -36.78
CA LEU A 25 -8.21 -6.55 -35.59
C LEU A 25 -7.52 -6.27 -34.23
N LEU A 26 -6.29 -5.75 -34.23
CA LEU A 26 -5.60 -5.30 -33.02
C LEU A 26 -5.73 -3.79 -32.76
N GLY A 27 -6.49 -3.08 -33.61
CA GLY A 27 -6.92 -1.70 -33.39
C GLY A 27 -8.18 -1.61 -32.49
N GLN A 28 -8.34 -2.48 -31.50
CA GLN A 28 -9.44 -2.38 -30.56
C GLN A 28 -9.23 -1.18 -29.64
N GLN A 29 -9.91 -0.09 -30.02
CA GLN A 29 -10.46 0.94 -29.13
C GLN A 29 -9.58 1.29 -27.93
N LEU A 30 -8.43 1.88 -28.15
CA LEU A 30 -7.90 2.89 -27.25
C LEU A 30 -8.87 4.08 -27.38
N GLY A 31 -10.01 4.01 -26.67
CA GLY A 31 -10.96 5.09 -26.57
C GLY A 31 -10.19 6.37 -26.26
N GLN A 32 -10.60 7.48 -26.85
CA GLN A 32 -9.98 8.79 -26.64
C GLN A 32 -9.80 9.02 -25.15
N ARG A 33 -8.57 9.18 -24.69
CA ARG A 33 -8.26 9.53 -23.30
C ARG A 33 -8.04 11.01 -23.19
N PHE A 34 -8.63 11.61 -22.17
CA PHE A 34 -8.43 13.01 -21.82
C PHE A 34 -7.25 13.10 -20.84
N LEU A 35 -6.40 14.09 -21.05
CA LEU A 35 -5.33 14.45 -20.16
C LEU A 35 -5.73 15.70 -19.37
N VAL A 36 -5.72 15.60 -18.05
CA VAL A 36 -5.96 16.73 -17.12
C VAL A 36 -4.77 16.89 -16.23
N GLU A 37 -4.24 18.10 -16.12
CA GLU A 37 -3.13 18.40 -15.22
C GLU A 37 -3.62 19.15 -13.98
N SER A 38 -3.10 18.76 -12.82
CA SER A 38 -3.20 19.50 -11.57
C SER A 38 -1.82 19.99 -11.13
N GLN A 39 -1.68 20.40 -9.87
CA GLN A 39 -0.39 20.88 -9.35
C GLN A 39 0.67 19.75 -9.39
N HIS A 40 0.32 18.52 -8.97
CA HIS A 40 1.27 17.43 -8.83
C HIS A 40 1.00 16.22 -9.74
N PHE A 41 -0.11 16.20 -10.49
CA PHE A 41 -0.52 15.04 -11.27
C PHE A 41 -0.80 15.36 -12.73
N ARG A 42 -0.62 14.31 -13.59
CA ARG A 42 -1.10 14.21 -14.96
C ARG A 42 -2.08 13.06 -15.03
N VAL A 43 -3.37 13.37 -14.99
CA VAL A 43 -4.44 12.38 -14.93
C VAL A 43 -4.95 12.03 -16.31
N MET A 44 -4.91 10.76 -16.69
CA MET A 44 -5.42 10.22 -17.94
C MET A 44 -6.65 9.36 -17.68
N SER A 45 -7.79 9.72 -18.28
CA SER A 45 -9.06 8.97 -18.17
C SER A 45 -9.86 9.03 -19.47
N GLN A 46 -10.79 8.10 -19.65
CA GLN A 46 -11.79 8.15 -20.73
C GLN A 46 -12.96 9.12 -20.43
N ASP A 47 -13.10 9.58 -19.19
CA ASP A 47 -14.12 10.53 -18.73
C ASP A 47 -13.45 11.83 -18.29
N LEU A 48 -13.68 12.91 -19.04
CA LEU A 48 -13.05 14.21 -18.78
C LEU A 48 -13.45 14.80 -17.42
N GLU A 49 -14.73 14.75 -17.08
CA GLU A 49 -15.21 15.33 -15.82
C GLU A 49 -14.71 14.52 -14.61
N PHE A 50 -14.65 13.20 -14.76
CA PHE A 50 -14.06 12.36 -13.74
C PHE A 50 -12.53 12.57 -13.61
N ALA A 51 -11.82 12.76 -14.74
CA ALA A 51 -10.40 13.11 -14.70
C ALA A 51 -10.13 14.41 -13.94
N LYS A 52 -10.95 15.45 -14.15
CA LYS A 52 -10.86 16.71 -13.40
C LYS A 52 -11.07 16.49 -11.90
N ARG A 53 -12.10 15.71 -11.54
CA ARG A 53 -12.38 15.37 -10.15
C ARG A 53 -11.21 14.61 -9.51
N VAL A 54 -10.68 13.58 -10.18
CA VAL A 54 -9.54 12.80 -9.69
C VAL A 54 -8.30 13.68 -9.53
N ALA A 55 -8.02 14.58 -10.47
CA ALA A 55 -6.89 15.50 -10.40
C ALA A 55 -6.94 16.39 -9.13
N THR A 56 -8.13 16.97 -8.86
CA THR A 56 -8.35 17.76 -7.65
C THR A 56 -8.22 16.91 -6.38
N MET A 57 -8.81 15.71 -6.37
CA MET A 57 -8.77 14.82 -5.21
C MET A 57 -7.36 14.27 -4.95
N ALA A 58 -6.58 14.01 -6.00
CA ALA A 58 -5.20 13.53 -5.85
C ALA A 58 -4.32 14.57 -5.15
N ASP A 59 -4.40 15.85 -5.52
CA ASP A 59 -3.69 16.91 -4.82
C ASP A 59 -4.17 17.05 -3.36
N ALA A 60 -5.48 16.98 -3.14
CA ALA A 60 -6.05 17.04 -1.79
C ALA A 60 -5.60 15.87 -0.91
N TYR A 61 -5.62 14.64 -1.43
CA TYR A 61 -5.13 13.46 -0.70
C TYR A 61 -3.63 13.51 -0.43
N ARG A 62 -2.82 13.99 -1.40
CA ARG A 62 -1.39 14.16 -1.19
C ARG A 62 -1.10 15.03 0.04
N ASN A 63 -1.78 16.17 0.14
CA ASN A 63 -1.62 17.09 1.28
C ASN A 63 -2.23 16.49 2.56
N HIS A 64 -3.48 16.05 2.51
CA HIS A 64 -4.20 15.55 3.69
C HIS A 64 -3.49 14.33 4.32
N LEU A 65 -3.07 13.36 3.50
CA LEU A 65 -2.39 12.16 3.98
C LEU A 65 -0.97 12.45 4.48
N ALA A 66 -0.27 13.44 3.89
CA ALA A 66 1.01 13.89 4.43
C ALA A 66 0.85 14.47 5.84
N ILE A 67 -0.14 15.36 6.05
CA ILE A 67 -0.46 15.89 7.38
C ILE A 67 -0.90 14.78 8.34
N HIS A 68 -1.73 13.83 7.87
CA HIS A 68 -2.21 12.71 8.68
C HIS A 68 -1.05 11.85 9.20
N TRP A 69 -0.17 11.39 8.30
CA TRP A 69 0.92 10.49 8.64
C TRP A 69 2.12 11.18 9.26
N LEU A 70 2.51 12.34 8.71
CA LEU A 70 3.78 12.99 9.03
C LEU A 70 3.61 14.23 9.91
N GLY A 71 2.44 14.84 9.93
CA GLY A 71 2.19 16.11 10.62
C GLY A 71 2.66 17.34 9.86
N HIS A 72 3.14 17.19 8.63
CA HIS A 72 3.59 18.28 7.75
C HIS A 72 3.39 17.91 6.28
N ASP A 73 3.48 18.90 5.39
CA ASP A 73 3.39 18.67 3.95
C ASP A 73 4.61 17.94 3.41
N LEU A 74 4.40 17.21 2.31
CA LEU A 74 5.50 16.65 1.53
C LEU A 74 6.27 17.75 0.78
N PRO A 75 7.59 17.58 0.59
CA PRO A 75 8.34 18.44 -0.31
C PRO A 75 7.79 18.35 -1.74
N PRO A 76 7.94 19.40 -2.56
CA PRO A 76 7.54 19.35 -3.95
C PRO A 76 8.25 18.20 -4.68
N TRP A 77 7.50 17.44 -5.49
CA TRP A 77 8.10 16.49 -6.39
C TRP A 77 8.69 17.21 -7.62
N SER A 78 9.78 16.68 -8.15
CA SER A 78 10.47 17.28 -9.32
C SER A 78 9.63 17.22 -10.59
N GLU A 79 8.69 16.27 -10.67
CA GLU A 79 7.84 16.04 -11.83
C GLU A 79 6.42 15.74 -11.39
N LYS A 80 5.44 16.08 -12.26
CA LYS A 80 4.06 15.66 -12.06
C LYS A 80 3.91 14.17 -12.25
N VAL A 81 3.19 13.51 -11.34
CA VAL A 81 2.97 12.07 -11.33
C VAL A 81 1.94 11.69 -12.40
N PRO A 82 2.27 10.80 -13.35
CA PRO A 82 1.29 10.19 -14.23
C PRO A 82 0.32 9.33 -13.43
N LEU A 83 -0.97 9.60 -13.57
CA LEU A 83 -2.06 8.88 -12.92
C LEU A 83 -3.05 8.40 -13.99
N VAL A 84 -3.08 7.10 -14.24
CA VAL A 84 -4.01 6.47 -15.17
C VAL A 84 -5.26 6.02 -14.43
N VAL A 85 -6.41 6.43 -14.93
CA VAL A 85 -7.72 6.13 -14.32
C VAL A 85 -8.53 5.27 -15.27
N ASN A 86 -8.83 4.05 -14.86
CA ASN A 86 -9.68 3.11 -15.59
C ASN A 86 -10.98 2.94 -14.82
N THR A 87 -12.08 3.41 -15.38
CA THR A 87 -13.39 3.33 -14.70
C THR A 87 -14.40 2.54 -15.50
N SER A 88 -15.10 1.63 -14.82
CA SER A 88 -16.25 0.90 -15.34
C SER A 88 -17.12 0.43 -14.17
N PRO A 89 -18.46 0.34 -14.34
CA PRO A 89 -19.35 -0.18 -13.29
C PRO A 89 -19.02 -1.58 -12.80
N ASN A 90 -18.43 -2.41 -13.66
CA ASN A 90 -18.13 -3.81 -13.39
C ASN A 90 -16.62 -4.08 -13.16
N LEU A 91 -15.80 -3.02 -13.14
CA LEU A 91 -14.36 -3.20 -12.94
C LEU A 91 -14.07 -3.38 -11.45
N PRO A 92 -13.33 -4.43 -11.06
CA PRO A 92 -12.87 -4.59 -9.69
C PRO A 92 -12.03 -3.39 -9.26
N ALA A 93 -12.16 -2.98 -8.00
CA ALA A 93 -11.29 -1.98 -7.41
C ALA A 93 -9.86 -2.52 -7.34
N SER A 94 -8.91 -1.78 -7.89
CA SER A 94 -7.48 -2.11 -7.84
C SER A 94 -6.64 -0.87 -8.09
N GLY A 95 -5.44 -0.84 -7.52
CA GLY A 95 -4.47 0.19 -7.75
C GLY A 95 -3.06 -0.36 -7.90
N GLU A 96 -2.17 0.44 -8.42
CA GLU A 96 -0.76 0.13 -8.50
C GLU A 96 0.03 1.43 -8.47
N THR A 97 0.97 1.53 -7.52
CA THR A 97 1.94 2.62 -7.46
C THR A 97 3.35 2.07 -7.69
N LYS A 98 4.03 2.61 -8.68
CA LYS A 98 5.44 2.32 -9.00
C LYS A 98 6.29 3.54 -8.72
N TYR A 99 7.46 3.32 -8.16
CA TYR A 99 8.45 4.38 -7.96
C TYR A 99 9.87 3.79 -7.91
N THR A 100 10.86 4.66 -8.06
CA THR A 100 12.27 4.31 -7.90
C THR A 100 12.86 5.06 -6.72
N LEU A 101 13.59 4.38 -5.86
CA LEU A 101 14.39 5.00 -4.81
C LEU A 101 15.81 5.21 -5.34
N MET A 102 16.27 6.47 -5.38
CA MET A 102 17.60 6.83 -5.88
C MET A 102 18.19 8.00 -5.08
N GLY A 103 19.37 7.79 -4.50
CA GLY A 103 20.07 8.84 -3.76
C GLY A 103 19.26 9.42 -2.60
N GLY A 104 18.50 8.59 -1.88
CA GLY A 104 17.67 9.02 -0.76
C GLY A 104 16.42 9.81 -1.15
N THR A 105 16.02 9.77 -2.41
CA THR A 105 14.82 10.42 -2.92
C THR A 105 13.96 9.46 -3.73
N ILE A 106 12.65 9.74 -3.76
CA ILE A 106 11.72 9.03 -4.63
C ILE A 106 11.75 9.64 -6.04
N ARG A 107 11.73 8.80 -7.08
CA ARG A 107 11.78 9.18 -8.49
C ARG A 107 10.77 8.36 -9.31
N SER A 108 10.43 8.89 -10.49
CA SER A 108 9.65 8.16 -11.51
C SER A 108 8.36 7.56 -10.94
N ILE A 109 7.65 8.30 -10.09
CA ILE A 109 6.38 7.85 -9.54
C ILE A 109 5.37 7.70 -10.66
N GLN A 110 4.65 6.57 -10.70
CA GLN A 110 3.55 6.28 -11.62
C GLN A 110 2.42 5.63 -10.84
N MET A 111 1.20 6.00 -11.13
CA MET A 111 0.03 5.48 -10.44
C MET A 111 -1.05 5.04 -11.43
N VAL A 112 -1.65 3.90 -11.19
CA VAL A 112 -2.81 3.40 -11.93
C VAL A 112 -3.91 3.07 -10.93
N VAL A 113 -5.12 3.57 -11.17
CA VAL A 113 -6.29 3.26 -10.34
C VAL A 113 -7.42 2.76 -11.22
N SER A 114 -8.11 1.72 -10.76
CA SER A 114 -9.17 1.05 -11.52
C SER A 114 -10.35 0.73 -10.62
N GLY A 115 -11.59 0.79 -11.15
CA GLY A 115 -12.80 0.46 -10.40
C GLY A 115 -14.01 1.27 -10.80
N THR A 116 -15.02 1.32 -9.93
CA THR A 116 -16.10 2.29 -10.05
C THR A 116 -15.60 3.67 -9.65
N LYS A 117 -16.28 4.74 -10.08
CA LYS A 117 -15.90 6.11 -9.75
C LYS A 117 -15.85 6.36 -8.23
N GLU A 118 -16.80 5.79 -7.51
CA GLU A 118 -16.90 5.88 -6.05
C GLU A 118 -15.71 5.19 -5.40
N ARG A 119 -15.43 3.92 -5.76
CA ARG A 119 -14.33 3.14 -5.18
C ARG A 119 -12.95 3.73 -5.49
N ILE A 120 -12.80 4.30 -6.68
CA ILE A 120 -11.55 5.01 -7.00
C ILE A 120 -11.32 6.18 -6.04
N ILE A 121 -12.35 6.99 -5.78
CA ILE A 121 -12.21 8.19 -4.92
C ILE A 121 -12.09 7.80 -3.44
N ASP A 122 -12.94 6.90 -2.95
CA ASP A 122 -13.07 6.67 -1.49
C ASP A 122 -12.11 5.60 -0.93
N SER A 123 -11.49 4.81 -1.80
CA SER A 123 -10.65 3.70 -1.37
C SER A 123 -9.34 3.61 -2.16
N VAL A 124 -9.39 3.42 -3.49
CA VAL A 124 -8.17 3.11 -4.26
C VAL A 124 -7.19 4.29 -4.30
N LEU A 125 -7.68 5.50 -4.58
CA LEU A 125 -6.81 6.68 -4.69
C LEU A 125 -6.14 7.05 -3.35
N PRO A 126 -6.83 7.10 -2.19
CA PRO A 126 -6.16 7.33 -0.91
C PRO A 126 -5.21 6.21 -0.52
N HIS A 127 -5.50 4.95 -0.86
CA HIS A 127 -4.59 3.81 -0.68
C HIS A 127 -3.28 4.05 -1.43
N GLU A 128 -3.34 4.24 -2.76
CA GLU A 128 -2.17 4.46 -3.60
C GLU A 128 -1.40 5.74 -3.22
N MET A 129 -2.12 6.77 -2.78
CA MET A 129 -1.50 8.00 -2.29
C MET A 129 -0.72 7.77 -1.00
N THR A 130 -1.21 6.93 -0.09
CA THR A 130 -0.50 6.60 1.16
C THR A 130 0.84 5.92 0.88
N HIS A 131 0.91 4.99 -0.10
CA HIS A 131 2.19 4.44 -0.55
C HIS A 131 3.17 5.52 -0.96
N THR A 132 2.70 6.49 -1.74
CA THR A 132 3.53 7.58 -2.23
C THR A 132 4.02 8.49 -1.10
N VAL A 133 3.15 8.79 -0.12
CA VAL A 133 3.50 9.58 1.07
C VAL A 133 4.56 8.88 1.90
N LEU A 134 4.34 7.62 2.25
CA LEU A 134 5.28 6.83 3.06
C LEU A 134 6.60 6.60 2.32
N ALA A 135 6.55 6.25 1.02
CA ALA A 135 7.76 6.09 0.23
C ALA A 135 8.57 7.38 0.11
N THR A 136 7.91 8.56 0.02
CA THR A 136 8.61 9.85 0.00
C THR A 136 9.30 10.12 1.33
N HIS A 137 8.63 9.86 2.45
CA HIS A 137 9.19 10.04 3.79
C HIS A 137 10.38 9.12 4.03
N PHE A 138 10.22 7.83 3.75
CA PHE A 138 11.25 6.82 4.00
C PHE A 138 12.33 6.74 2.92
N ALA A 139 12.26 7.53 1.85
CA ALA A 139 13.22 7.49 0.75
C ALA A 139 14.68 7.63 1.21
N ALA A 140 14.94 8.44 2.23
CA ALA A 140 16.29 8.66 2.77
C ALA A 140 16.91 7.37 3.38
N SER A 141 16.09 6.41 3.82
CA SER A 141 16.57 5.11 4.33
C SER A 141 17.15 4.23 3.21
N GLY A 142 16.81 4.51 1.95
CA GLY A 142 17.15 3.69 0.78
C GLY A 142 16.46 2.33 0.77
N LYS A 143 15.49 2.09 1.68
CA LYS A 143 14.78 0.82 1.85
C LYS A 143 13.28 1.03 1.67
N PRO A 144 12.56 0.05 1.09
CA PRO A 144 11.11 0.10 1.06
C PRO A 144 10.53 -0.12 2.47
N VAL A 145 9.34 0.43 2.71
CA VAL A 145 8.57 0.14 3.92
C VAL A 145 8.28 -1.37 4.00
N PRO A 146 8.33 -2.00 5.17
CA PRO A 146 7.97 -3.41 5.32
C PRO A 146 6.57 -3.70 4.79
N ARG A 147 6.40 -4.79 4.03
CA ARG A 147 5.16 -5.09 3.30
C ARG A 147 3.90 -5.06 4.17
N TRP A 148 3.97 -5.62 5.37
CA TRP A 148 2.84 -5.61 6.30
C TRP A 148 2.42 -4.20 6.72
N ALA A 149 3.40 -3.31 6.90
CA ALA A 149 3.16 -1.93 7.35
C ALA A 149 2.71 -1.04 6.19
N ASP A 150 3.30 -1.22 5.04
CA ASP A 150 3.01 -0.47 3.82
C ASP A 150 1.57 -0.74 3.36
N GLU A 151 1.22 -2.03 3.12
CA GLU A 151 -0.15 -2.42 2.75
C GLU A 151 -1.16 -2.14 3.86
N GLY A 152 -0.75 -2.44 5.10
CA GLY A 152 -1.61 -2.24 6.25
C GLY A 152 -1.97 -0.78 6.48
N ALA A 153 -1.01 0.14 6.43
CA ALA A 153 -1.25 1.56 6.56
C ALA A 153 -2.16 2.08 5.44
N CYS A 154 -1.89 1.69 4.19
CA CYS A 154 -2.71 2.08 3.05
C CYS A 154 -4.17 1.64 3.19
N THR A 155 -4.41 0.41 3.68
CA THR A 155 -5.76 -0.09 3.92
C THR A 155 -6.48 0.68 5.03
N THR A 156 -5.78 1.24 6.04
CA THR A 156 -6.45 1.99 7.12
C THR A 156 -7.17 3.25 6.64
N VAL A 157 -6.78 3.83 5.52
CA VAL A 157 -7.39 5.04 4.96
C VAL A 157 -8.47 4.77 3.91
N GLU A 158 -8.73 3.52 3.58
CA GLU A 158 -9.80 3.12 2.68
C GLU A 158 -11.19 3.30 3.32
N HIS A 159 -12.23 3.26 2.49
CA HIS A 159 -13.61 3.27 2.96
C HIS A 159 -13.90 2.10 3.91
N SER A 160 -14.76 2.32 4.90
CA SER A 160 -15.07 1.31 5.93
C SER A 160 -15.53 -0.04 5.36
N SER A 161 -16.24 -0.04 4.22
CA SER A 161 -16.67 -1.31 3.59
C SER A 161 -15.50 -2.18 3.12
N GLU A 162 -14.38 -1.58 2.71
CA GLU A 162 -13.19 -2.32 2.31
C GLU A 162 -12.46 -2.84 3.56
N ARG A 163 -12.30 -1.99 4.56
CA ARG A 163 -11.68 -2.37 5.84
C ARG A 163 -12.42 -3.52 6.53
N ASN A 164 -13.76 -3.47 6.58
CA ASN A 164 -14.58 -4.54 7.14
C ASN A 164 -14.38 -5.89 6.45
N LYS A 165 -14.04 -5.91 5.15
CA LYS A 165 -13.71 -7.17 4.45
C LYS A 165 -12.42 -7.77 5.01
N HIS A 166 -11.42 -6.95 5.29
CA HIS A 166 -10.18 -7.40 5.90
C HIS A 166 -10.40 -7.92 7.31
N ASP A 167 -11.27 -7.28 8.11
CA ASP A 167 -11.62 -7.76 9.44
C ASP A 167 -12.26 -9.15 9.40
N VAL A 168 -13.23 -9.36 8.50
CA VAL A 168 -13.88 -10.68 8.31
C VAL A 168 -12.88 -11.74 7.81
N MET A 169 -12.04 -11.38 6.85
CA MET A 169 -11.01 -12.29 6.32
C MET A 169 -9.97 -12.66 7.38
N LEU A 170 -9.59 -11.71 8.23
CA LEU A 170 -8.61 -11.95 9.30
C LEU A 170 -9.10 -13.05 10.25
N VAL A 171 -10.33 -12.94 10.76
CA VAL A 171 -10.91 -13.94 11.65
C VAL A 171 -10.87 -15.32 11.00
N LYS A 172 -11.26 -15.41 9.73
CA LYS A 172 -11.19 -16.67 8.96
C LYS A 172 -9.75 -17.20 8.89
N PHE A 173 -8.77 -16.36 8.54
CA PHE A 173 -7.38 -16.80 8.41
C PHE A 173 -6.79 -17.26 9.74
N LEU A 174 -7.12 -16.59 10.84
CA LEU A 174 -6.67 -17.01 12.16
C LEU A 174 -7.28 -18.36 12.58
N THR A 175 -8.56 -18.59 12.30
CA THR A 175 -9.23 -19.87 12.59
C THR A 175 -8.75 -21.02 11.72
N GLU A 176 -8.30 -20.73 10.50
CA GLU A 176 -7.70 -21.71 9.57
C GLU A 176 -6.19 -21.93 9.81
N ASN A 177 -5.60 -21.38 10.87
CA ASN A 177 -4.16 -21.41 11.15
C ASN A 177 -3.28 -20.81 10.03
N ARG A 178 -3.80 -19.82 9.29
CA ARG A 178 -3.10 -19.08 8.24
C ARG A 178 -2.56 -17.73 8.73
N GLY A 179 -2.68 -17.44 10.02
CA GLY A 179 -2.06 -16.26 10.63
C GLY A 179 -0.54 -16.34 10.56
N ILE A 180 0.09 -15.20 10.32
CA ILE A 180 1.55 -15.07 10.21
C ILE A 180 2.10 -14.69 11.58
N PRO A 181 2.97 -15.48 12.22
CA PRO A 181 3.60 -15.09 13.48
C PRO A 181 4.36 -13.76 13.35
N PHE A 182 4.24 -12.86 14.32
CA PHE A 182 4.85 -11.52 14.23
C PHE A 182 6.36 -11.56 13.99
N ARG A 183 7.06 -12.53 14.56
CA ARG A 183 8.48 -12.72 14.26
C ARG A 183 8.75 -12.92 12.76
N GLN A 184 7.88 -13.65 12.08
CA GLN A 184 7.98 -13.85 10.62
C GLN A 184 7.47 -12.62 9.86
N LEU A 185 6.35 -12.02 10.28
CA LEU A 185 5.75 -10.85 9.66
C LEU A 185 6.72 -9.68 9.62
N PHE A 186 7.39 -9.38 10.74
CA PHE A 186 8.35 -8.27 10.85
C PHE A 186 9.68 -8.53 10.12
N ALA A 187 10.06 -9.80 9.94
CA ALA A 187 11.25 -10.18 9.17
C ALA A 187 10.99 -10.32 7.67
N MET A 188 9.72 -10.21 7.21
CA MET A 188 9.33 -10.47 5.83
C MET A 188 9.78 -9.34 4.90
N ARG A 189 10.60 -9.70 3.91
CA ARG A 189 11.09 -8.77 2.88
C ARG A 189 10.36 -8.94 1.54
N GLU A 190 9.89 -10.17 1.27
CA GLU A 190 9.21 -10.53 0.03
C GLU A 190 7.73 -10.85 0.31
N TYR A 191 6.92 -10.76 -0.73
CA TYR A 191 5.52 -11.19 -0.62
C TYR A 191 5.44 -12.72 -0.47
N PRO A 192 4.62 -13.23 0.47
CA PRO A 192 4.38 -14.65 0.57
C PRO A 192 3.52 -15.14 -0.62
N PRO A 193 3.56 -16.45 -0.97
CA PRO A 193 2.67 -16.99 -2.00
C PRO A 193 1.18 -16.81 -1.70
N ASP A 194 0.80 -16.86 -0.43
CA ASP A 194 -0.54 -16.56 0.07
C ASP A 194 -0.56 -15.12 0.59
N LEU A 195 -1.04 -14.20 -0.25
CA LEU A 195 -1.00 -12.75 0.02
C LEU A 195 -2.06 -12.27 1.00
N MET A 196 -3.26 -12.87 0.96
CA MET A 196 -4.41 -12.32 1.66
C MET A 196 -4.26 -12.29 3.19
N PRO A 197 -3.63 -13.29 3.85
CA PRO A 197 -3.31 -13.17 5.27
C PRO A 197 -2.39 -12.01 5.60
N LEU A 198 -1.39 -11.70 4.74
CA LEU A 198 -0.51 -10.54 4.93
C LEU A 198 -1.29 -9.22 4.91
N TYR A 199 -2.20 -9.05 3.94
CA TYR A 199 -3.02 -7.84 3.83
C TYR A 199 -3.97 -7.68 5.02
N ALA A 200 -4.76 -8.71 5.34
CA ALA A 200 -5.73 -8.65 6.44
C ALA A 200 -5.03 -8.46 7.80
N GLN A 201 -3.94 -9.17 8.05
CA GLN A 201 -3.20 -9.07 9.30
C GLN A 201 -2.40 -7.77 9.39
N GLY A 202 -1.78 -7.33 8.28
CA GLY A 202 -1.06 -6.05 8.19
C GLY A 202 -1.98 -4.88 8.49
N TYR A 203 -3.17 -4.84 7.85
CA TYR A 203 -4.18 -3.83 8.14
C TYR A 203 -4.59 -3.83 9.63
N SER A 204 -4.96 -4.98 10.16
CA SER A 204 -5.41 -5.10 11.55
C SER A 204 -4.33 -4.68 12.56
N LEU A 205 -3.06 -5.08 12.32
CA LEU A 205 -1.94 -4.66 13.16
C LEU A 205 -1.68 -3.16 13.08
N CYS A 206 -1.72 -2.58 11.87
CA CYS A 206 -1.60 -1.13 11.71
C CYS A 206 -2.72 -0.38 12.43
N ALA A 207 -3.98 -0.82 12.26
CA ALA A 207 -5.12 -0.25 12.96
C ALA A 207 -4.97 -0.31 14.49
N PHE A 208 -4.51 -1.45 15.02
CA PHE A 208 -4.25 -1.64 16.45
C PHE A 208 -3.16 -0.70 16.99
N LEU A 209 -2.05 -0.55 16.27
CA LEU A 209 -0.96 0.33 16.68
C LEU A 209 -1.34 1.83 16.56
N ILE A 210 -2.01 2.19 15.48
CA ILE A 210 -2.49 3.56 15.25
C ILE A 210 -3.54 3.97 16.28
N ALA A 211 -4.46 3.07 16.63
CA ALA A 211 -5.47 3.33 17.65
C ALA A 211 -4.87 3.61 19.04
N GLN A 212 -3.71 3.04 19.36
CA GLN A 212 -3.05 3.27 20.65
C GLN A 212 -2.41 4.65 20.77
N ALA A 213 -1.82 5.20 19.71
CA ALA A 213 -1.00 6.40 19.81
C ALA A 213 -1.05 7.34 18.60
N GLY A 214 -1.89 7.04 17.63
CA GLY A 214 -2.06 7.82 16.41
C GLY A 214 -1.08 7.52 15.29
N PRO A 215 -1.37 8.02 14.08
CA PRO A 215 -0.61 7.69 12.86
C PRO A 215 0.83 8.20 12.90
N ARG A 216 1.10 9.36 13.50
CA ARG A 216 2.46 9.90 13.62
C ARG A 216 3.36 9.02 14.50
N LYS A 217 2.82 8.48 15.58
CA LYS A 217 3.55 7.56 16.47
C LYS A 217 3.83 6.24 15.75
N PHE A 218 2.92 5.81 14.89
CA PHE A 218 3.14 4.67 14.03
C PHE A 218 4.30 4.91 13.03
N VAL A 219 4.37 6.10 12.42
CA VAL A 219 5.50 6.46 11.54
C VAL A 219 6.82 6.52 12.32
N GLU A 220 6.84 7.11 13.53
CA GLU A 220 8.02 7.10 14.41
C GLU A 220 8.52 5.67 14.73
N PHE A 221 7.58 4.75 14.95
CA PHE A 221 7.91 3.34 15.14
C PHE A 221 8.56 2.72 13.89
N LEU A 222 8.01 3.02 12.70
CA LEU A 222 8.60 2.56 11.44
C LEU A 222 9.98 3.18 11.20
N ASP A 223 10.17 4.48 11.45
CA ASP A 223 11.47 5.15 11.35
C ASP A 223 12.52 4.43 12.19
N TYR A 224 12.20 4.18 13.47
CA TYR A 224 13.11 3.48 14.36
C TYR A 224 13.44 2.07 13.85
N GLY A 225 12.42 1.29 13.51
CA GLY A 225 12.58 -0.10 13.06
C GLY A 225 13.36 -0.21 11.74
N MET A 226 13.09 0.66 10.78
CA MET A 226 13.77 0.68 9.48
C MET A 226 15.23 1.17 9.59
N MET A 227 15.51 2.12 10.47
CA MET A 227 16.85 2.63 10.69
C MET A 227 17.74 1.59 11.38
N THR A 228 17.23 0.92 12.41
CA THR A 228 18.02 0.00 13.25
C THR A 228 17.93 -1.47 12.81
N GLU A 229 16.93 -1.84 12.04
CA GLU A 229 16.49 -3.23 11.76
C GLU A 229 16.17 -4.05 13.03
N ASP A 230 16.06 -3.38 14.19
CA ASP A 230 15.69 -3.97 15.48
C ASP A 230 14.25 -3.63 15.86
N TRP A 231 13.31 -4.44 15.34
CA TRP A 231 11.89 -4.28 15.60
C TRP A 231 11.49 -4.54 17.05
N VAL A 232 12.29 -5.31 17.82
CA VAL A 232 12.05 -5.54 19.24
C VAL A 232 12.34 -4.27 20.03
N SER A 233 13.46 -3.62 19.76
CA SER A 233 13.78 -2.34 20.38
C SER A 233 12.82 -1.23 19.93
N ALA A 234 12.42 -1.20 18.68
CA ALA A 234 11.45 -0.24 18.17
C ALA A 234 10.10 -0.34 18.89
N ILE A 235 9.51 -1.55 18.97
CA ILE A 235 8.21 -1.73 19.63
C ILE A 235 8.27 -1.47 21.13
N ARG A 236 9.39 -1.80 21.76
CA ARG A 236 9.62 -1.51 23.16
C ARG A 236 9.69 -0.01 23.43
N SER A 237 10.46 0.71 22.62
CA SER A 237 10.68 2.15 22.81
C SER A 237 9.44 2.99 22.51
N VAL A 238 8.66 2.61 21.50
CA VAL A 238 7.54 3.41 21.00
C VAL A 238 6.21 3.03 21.66
N TYR A 239 5.97 1.72 21.86
CA TYR A 239 4.71 1.21 22.38
C TYR A 239 4.84 0.49 23.73
N GLY A 240 6.05 0.30 24.25
CA GLY A 240 6.30 -0.28 25.55
C GLY A 240 6.17 -1.80 25.65
N TYR A 241 5.93 -2.52 24.54
CA TYR A 241 5.90 -3.99 24.57
C TYR A 241 7.32 -4.56 24.65
N PRO A 242 7.65 -5.38 25.66
CA PRO A 242 9.00 -5.88 25.84
C PRO A 242 9.52 -6.74 24.69
N ARG A 243 8.62 -7.49 24.00
CA ARG A 243 8.93 -8.43 22.92
C ARG A 243 7.83 -8.41 21.87
N LEU A 244 8.13 -8.84 20.65
CA LEU A 244 7.11 -9.02 19.58
C LEU A 244 6.04 -10.03 19.98
N GLY A 245 6.37 -11.04 20.80
CA GLY A 245 5.40 -12.00 21.31
C GLY A 245 4.37 -11.36 22.24
N ASP A 246 4.78 -10.39 23.06
CA ASP A 246 3.88 -9.67 23.97
C ASP A 246 2.92 -8.77 23.16
N LEU A 247 3.42 -8.09 22.12
CA LEU A 247 2.59 -7.37 21.15
C LEU A 247 1.60 -8.31 20.46
N GLN A 248 2.05 -9.49 19.99
CA GLN A 248 1.19 -10.46 19.34
C GLN A 248 0.09 -10.98 20.27
N GLN A 249 0.39 -11.23 21.53
CA GLN A 249 -0.63 -11.64 22.52
C GLN A 249 -1.67 -10.55 22.73
N ALA A 250 -1.25 -9.30 22.91
CA ALA A 250 -2.14 -8.16 23.07
C ALA A 250 -3.06 -7.97 21.83
N TRP A 251 -2.47 -8.00 20.65
CA TRP A 251 -3.21 -7.90 19.40
C TRP A 251 -4.17 -9.08 19.19
N ASN A 252 -3.76 -10.32 19.47
CA ASN A 252 -4.63 -11.49 19.40
C ASN A 252 -5.84 -11.35 20.33
N ALA A 253 -5.63 -10.91 21.57
CA ALA A 253 -6.71 -10.68 22.53
C ALA A 253 -7.69 -9.61 22.01
N TRP A 254 -7.17 -8.48 21.50
CA TRP A 254 -7.96 -7.42 20.90
C TRP A 254 -8.80 -7.91 19.70
N VAL A 255 -8.22 -8.71 18.79
CA VAL A 255 -8.94 -9.30 17.65
C VAL A 255 -9.99 -10.30 18.11
N TYR A 256 -9.67 -11.13 19.12
CA TYR A 256 -10.59 -12.11 19.68
C TYR A 256 -11.84 -11.45 20.28
N ASP A 257 -11.65 -10.30 20.93
CA ASP A 257 -12.75 -9.53 21.54
C ASP A 257 -13.51 -8.64 20.51
N GLY A 258 -13.24 -8.82 19.22
CA GLY A 258 -13.94 -8.16 18.11
C GLY A 258 -13.37 -6.81 17.68
N GLY A 259 -12.17 -6.44 18.15
CA GLY A 259 -11.56 -5.16 17.85
C GLY A 259 -12.15 -3.99 18.67
N GLY A 260 -12.07 -2.78 18.17
CA GLY A 260 -12.64 -1.60 18.83
C GLY A 260 -11.67 -0.89 19.77
N ASP A 261 -12.09 -0.59 21.01
CA ASP A 261 -11.25 0.14 21.95
C ASP A 261 -9.98 -0.64 22.34
N VAL A 262 -8.83 0.00 22.15
CA VAL A 262 -7.51 -0.60 22.42
C VAL A 262 -6.99 -0.32 23.84
N SER A 263 -7.68 0.47 24.64
CA SER A 263 -7.18 1.00 25.92
C SER A 263 -6.72 -0.09 26.88
N GLN A 264 -7.42 -1.22 26.96
CA GLN A 264 -7.10 -2.34 27.83
C GLN A 264 -6.00 -3.28 27.30
N TYR A 265 -5.59 -3.12 26.04
CA TYR A 265 -4.58 -3.96 25.39
C TYR A 265 -3.22 -3.27 25.24
N THR A 266 -3.09 -2.03 25.74
CA THR A 266 -1.81 -1.33 25.74
C THR A 266 -0.81 -1.99 26.68
N SER A 267 0.48 -1.82 26.42
CA SER A 267 1.54 -2.36 27.30
C SER A 267 1.40 -1.89 28.75
N VAL A 268 0.95 -0.67 28.95
CA VAL A 268 0.69 -0.08 30.30
C VAL A 268 -0.47 -0.78 30.98
N ALA A 269 -1.61 -0.95 30.29
CA ALA A 269 -2.79 -1.61 30.84
C ALA A 269 -2.53 -3.08 31.18
N LEU A 270 -1.67 -3.75 30.40
CA LEU A 270 -1.28 -5.15 30.62
C LEU A 270 -0.15 -5.30 31.66
N GLY A 271 0.28 -4.21 32.32
CA GLY A 271 1.36 -4.25 33.32
C GLY A 271 2.72 -4.65 32.76
N MET A 272 2.94 -4.53 31.44
CA MET A 272 4.17 -4.91 30.75
C MET A 272 5.26 -3.83 30.80
N VAL A 273 5.10 -2.80 31.61
CA VAL A 273 6.03 -1.66 31.66
C VAL A 273 7.37 -2.11 32.23
N ALA A 274 8.34 -2.32 31.36
CA ALA A 274 9.74 -2.34 31.76
C ALA A 274 10.07 -0.93 32.24
N SER A 275 10.68 -0.83 33.42
CA SER A 275 11.19 0.43 34.01
C SER A 275 12.10 1.10 32.98
N ILE A 276 11.61 2.14 32.30
CA ILE A 276 12.43 2.98 31.44
C ILE A 276 13.29 3.83 32.36
N PRO A 277 14.62 3.83 32.23
CA PRO A 277 15.44 4.81 32.91
C PRO A 277 14.99 6.20 32.45
N GLN A 278 14.54 7.05 33.37
CA GLN A 278 14.17 8.43 33.09
C GLN A 278 15.42 9.20 32.64
N GLY A 279 15.71 9.18 31.34
CA GLY A 279 16.58 10.13 30.68
C GLY A 279 15.76 11.34 30.31
N SER A 280 16.06 12.47 30.92
CA SER A 280 15.38 13.75 30.74
C SER A 280 15.41 14.23 29.30
N PHE A 281 14.28 14.09 28.57
CA PHE A 281 14.08 14.83 27.34
C PHE A 281 13.34 16.12 27.69
N VAL A 282 14.01 17.25 27.44
CA VAL A 282 13.43 18.60 27.56
C VAL A 282 12.38 18.74 26.47
N SER A 283 11.10 18.77 26.88
CA SER A 283 9.96 19.03 26.00
C SER A 283 9.91 20.53 25.65
N SER A 284 10.11 20.86 24.39
CA SER A 284 9.71 22.17 23.86
C SER A 284 8.21 22.13 23.55
N GLN A 285 7.39 22.67 24.44
CA GLN A 285 5.96 22.84 24.23
C GLN A 285 5.70 23.93 23.19
N GLY A 286 5.27 23.51 21.99
CA GLY A 286 4.58 24.35 21.03
C GLY A 286 3.07 24.08 21.15
N ALA A 287 2.29 25.09 21.51
CA ALA A 287 0.84 24.99 21.68
C ALA A 287 0.17 24.66 20.34
N ALA A 288 -0.56 23.54 20.28
CA ALA A 288 -1.39 23.18 19.14
C ALA A 288 -2.78 23.84 19.25
N ALA A 289 -3.18 24.54 18.21
CA ALA A 289 -4.55 25.04 18.05
C ALA A 289 -5.53 23.89 17.78
N PRO A 290 -6.80 23.98 18.22
CA PRO A 290 -7.77 22.91 18.03
C PRO A 290 -8.19 22.81 16.56
N VAL A 291 -8.12 21.58 16.03
CA VAL A 291 -8.61 21.23 14.69
C VAL A 291 -10.11 20.99 14.75
N ALA A 292 -10.86 21.69 13.90
CA ALA A 292 -12.31 21.52 13.77
C ALA A 292 -12.66 20.14 13.18
N PRO A 293 -13.80 19.53 13.56
CA PRO A 293 -14.20 18.21 13.08
C PRO A 293 -14.57 18.24 11.59
N ILE A 294 -14.11 17.25 10.87
CA ILE A 294 -14.39 17.02 9.45
C ILE A 294 -15.87 16.65 9.30
N ALA A 295 -16.61 17.42 8.50
CA ALA A 295 -18.00 17.13 8.17
C ALA A 295 -18.11 15.79 7.41
N THR A 296 -18.80 14.82 8.01
CA THR A 296 -19.18 13.57 7.37
C THR A 296 -20.25 13.82 6.30
N ALA A 297 -20.01 13.38 5.08
CA ALA A 297 -21.01 13.37 4.02
C ALA A 297 -22.16 12.39 4.38
N PRO A 298 -23.41 12.68 3.99
CA PRO A 298 -24.55 11.86 4.37
C PRO A 298 -24.54 10.50 3.68
N ASN A 299 -24.81 9.45 4.47
CA ASN A 299 -24.91 8.05 4.05
C ASN A 299 -26.13 7.85 3.14
N GLY A 300 -25.92 7.49 1.87
CA GLY A 300 -26.93 6.89 1.01
C GLY A 300 -26.90 5.36 1.12
N PRO A 301 -28.01 4.62 0.81
CA PRO A 301 -28.09 3.18 1.00
C PRO A 301 -27.12 2.42 0.08
N VAL A 302 -26.34 1.53 0.65
CA VAL A 302 -25.30 0.75 -0.03
C VAL A 302 -25.87 -0.60 -0.47
N SER A 303 -25.85 -0.83 -1.78
CA SER A 303 -26.09 -2.16 -2.39
C SER A 303 -24.79 -2.97 -2.32
N SER A 304 -24.83 -4.13 -1.67
CA SER A 304 -23.71 -5.03 -1.49
C SER A 304 -23.46 -5.88 -2.73
N VAL A 305 -22.34 -5.59 -3.45
CA VAL A 305 -21.79 -6.48 -4.48
C VAL A 305 -20.38 -6.89 -4.03
N PRO A 306 -20.00 -8.17 -4.10
CA PRO A 306 -18.67 -8.61 -3.70
C PRO A 306 -17.61 -8.04 -4.64
N VAL A 307 -16.70 -7.25 -4.10
CA VAL A 307 -15.52 -6.74 -4.82
C VAL A 307 -14.37 -7.73 -4.60
N LEU A 308 -13.96 -8.40 -5.67
CA LEU A 308 -12.71 -9.15 -5.70
C LEU A 308 -11.57 -8.14 -5.86
N ILE A 309 -10.83 -7.90 -4.78
CA ILE A 309 -9.55 -7.20 -4.87
C ILE A 309 -8.60 -8.17 -5.55
N ARG A 310 -8.30 -7.91 -6.81
CA ARG A 310 -7.22 -8.60 -7.49
C ARG A 310 -5.94 -7.92 -7.07
N ALA A 311 -5.21 -8.51 -6.12
CA ALA A 311 -3.82 -8.16 -5.91
C ALA A 311 -3.13 -8.20 -7.27
N SER A 312 -2.46 -7.13 -7.66
CA SER A 312 -1.62 -7.13 -8.87
C SER A 312 -0.65 -8.28 -8.69
N GLN A 313 -0.66 -9.24 -9.63
CA GLN A 313 0.33 -10.31 -9.56
C GLN A 313 1.71 -9.67 -9.60
N PRO A 314 2.61 -9.97 -8.66
CA PRO A 314 3.96 -9.44 -8.70
C PRO A 314 4.63 -9.97 -9.94
N GLY A 315 4.81 -9.11 -10.94
CA GLY A 315 5.77 -9.35 -12.01
C GLY A 315 7.15 -9.40 -11.34
N LEU A 316 7.68 -10.60 -11.22
CA LEU A 316 9.05 -10.84 -10.77
C LEU A 316 10.01 -10.07 -11.65
N GLN A 317 10.57 -8.99 -11.11
CA GLN A 317 11.95 -8.58 -11.39
C GLN A 317 12.37 -7.51 -10.39
N GLN A 318 13.07 -7.93 -9.34
CA GLN A 318 13.95 -7.01 -8.62
C GLN A 318 15.17 -6.76 -9.51
N THR A 319 15.26 -5.60 -10.11
CA THR A 319 16.53 -5.10 -10.61
C THR A 319 17.29 -4.44 -9.46
N VAL A 320 18.56 -4.80 -9.32
CA VAL A 320 19.51 -4.15 -8.41
C VAL A 320 19.59 -2.68 -8.82
N GLY A 321 18.86 -1.82 -8.11
CA GLY A 321 18.71 -0.41 -8.45
C GLY A 321 17.54 0.28 -7.77
N GLY A 322 16.83 -0.39 -6.85
CA GLY A 322 15.82 0.26 -6.00
C GLY A 322 14.47 0.54 -6.67
N THR A 323 14.04 -0.28 -7.63
CA THR A 323 12.65 -0.23 -8.13
C THR A 323 11.78 -1.13 -7.27
N VAL A 324 10.77 -0.58 -6.64
CA VAL A 324 9.74 -1.33 -5.93
C VAL A 324 8.53 -1.44 -6.85
N LEU A 325 8.20 -2.67 -7.26
CA LEU A 325 6.99 -3.00 -8.01
C LEU A 325 5.94 -3.52 -7.04
N ARG A 326 4.71 -3.09 -7.26
CA ARG A 326 3.52 -3.58 -6.56
C ARG A 326 2.54 -4.17 -7.53
#